data_73b34a93b62528b169d72f34c836a148
#
_entry.id   73b34a93b62528b169d72f34c836a148
#
_cell.length_a   1.000
_cell.length_b   1.000
_cell.length_c   1.000
_cell.angle_alpha   90.00
_cell.angle_beta   90.00
_cell.angle_gamma   90.00
#
_symmetry.space_group_name_H-M   'P 1'
#
loop_
_entity.id
_entity.type
_entity.pdbx_description
1 polymer ?
#
loop_
_entity_poly.entity_id
_entity_poly.type
_entity_poly.pdbx_seq_one_letter_code
_entity_poly.pdbx_strand_id
1 'polypeptide(L)'
;AAARTEGGAGSSWRTDLTLFNPSETETIEILELDIIPSGGAGGAADPVWIFLDEALGPRETLVVEDVMGTHFPGVPVAALVVHGFDFYFDDLPLVASSRTWTPGAADAGSYGQGIPGVPRSDYGDAQVLSGLEATEAFRTNLGFVNLSMNLRETLRVDVFASDGTPAGSDTWTLEPWGHLQVNGILGTLGLSGSGYTAVVTVEATENLYLNPSESWQPSFLAYGSRVDMATNDPTYLSAVLVEREDEGGPPLWYDFGAAAPWYPCPAGDFPAEAVVVTAFDRAYHYFGAENHRDIVRTVEFPPEGPWNQVGLHLKLECPESGKCDHWDRLGTVQLVLNPEAPPAEWRHLELVRHVTPYRMGMCEYIDVTALAPLLTGTRTLQSFIDTWVGPGHSSGEGWLISVKFVFYPGPDRRPDQVIPVHGVRYITVGETAPGATVDDQTPPFDLALPPGASRIEARLITTGHSFGNTYNCAEFCMMRQDLYVNGTLHSVLPWRNDCRQNPVSDQYGTWTYPRNGWCPGAVAVGSGIDLTGTALEGGDNLFDFDIRMYDGEVYINTDPVDLLPYEAVSLVLFVYN
;
A
#
# COMPACT_ATOMS: atom_id res chain seq x y z
N ALA A 1 -20.10 13.18 -1.16
CA ALA A 1 -21.25 12.27 -1.06
C ALA A 1 -22.26 12.58 -2.16
N ALA A 2 -22.85 11.55 -2.73
CA ALA A 2 -23.93 11.64 -3.70
C ALA A 2 -25.26 11.22 -3.06
N ALA A 3 -26.37 11.77 -3.51
CA ALA A 3 -27.68 11.47 -2.94
C ALA A 3 -28.77 11.35 -4.02
N ARG A 4 -29.70 10.43 -3.77
CA ARG A 4 -31.00 10.32 -4.43
C ARG A 4 -32.02 9.98 -3.36
N THR A 5 -32.57 11.02 -2.70
CA THR A 5 -33.41 10.81 -1.52
C THR A 5 -34.37 11.98 -1.30
N GLU A 6 -35.50 11.70 -0.66
CA GLU A 6 -36.39 12.73 -0.16
C GLU A 6 -35.79 13.32 1.12
N GLY A 7 -35.82 14.64 1.22
CA GLY A 7 -35.32 15.38 2.36
C GLY A 7 -36.44 16.06 3.16
N GLY A 8 -36.06 16.80 4.18
CA GLY A 8 -36.98 17.63 4.96
C GLY A 8 -37.62 18.71 4.10
N ALA A 9 -38.79 19.21 4.55
CA ALA A 9 -39.56 20.30 3.91
C ALA A 9 -39.95 20.04 2.43
N GLY A 10 -40.04 18.76 2.01
CA GLY A 10 -40.44 18.38 0.67
C GLY A 10 -39.32 18.50 -0.39
N SER A 11 -38.08 18.59 0.02
CA SER A 11 -36.93 18.53 -0.92
C SER A 11 -36.74 17.13 -1.50
N SER A 12 -36.36 17.06 -2.79
CA SER A 12 -36.03 15.81 -3.49
C SER A 12 -34.62 15.94 -4.07
N TRP A 13 -33.68 15.35 -3.38
CA TRP A 13 -32.25 15.48 -3.67
C TRP A 13 -31.79 14.54 -4.79
N ARG A 14 -30.93 15.03 -5.67
CA ARG A 14 -30.25 14.28 -6.71
C ARG A 14 -28.83 14.80 -6.88
N THR A 15 -28.00 13.99 -7.55
CA THR A 15 -26.59 14.33 -7.77
C THR A 15 -26.25 14.23 -9.24
N ASP A 16 -25.73 15.31 -9.82
CA ASP A 16 -25.09 15.33 -11.13
C ASP A 16 -23.57 15.19 -10.94
N LEU A 17 -22.94 14.41 -11.80
CA LEU A 17 -21.51 14.18 -11.83
C LEU A 17 -20.92 14.79 -13.10
N THR A 18 -19.84 15.56 -12.96
CA THR A 18 -19.08 16.13 -14.08
C THR A 18 -17.69 15.56 -14.08
N LEU A 19 -17.28 14.98 -15.21
CA LEU A 19 -15.97 14.41 -15.45
C LEU A 19 -15.29 15.18 -16.57
N PHE A 20 -14.00 15.50 -16.41
CA PHE A 20 -13.22 16.21 -17.39
C PHE A 20 -11.87 15.52 -17.60
N ASN A 21 -11.53 15.24 -18.86
CA ASN A 21 -10.22 14.73 -19.24
C ASN A 21 -9.24 15.91 -19.40
N PRO A 22 -8.25 16.09 -18.50
CA PRO A 22 -7.29 17.18 -18.58
C PRO A 22 -6.20 16.97 -19.63
N SER A 23 -6.06 15.77 -20.19
CA SER A 23 -5.05 15.47 -21.21
C SER A 23 -5.27 16.28 -22.49
N GLU A 24 -4.19 16.61 -23.19
CA GLU A 24 -4.24 17.24 -24.50
C GLU A 24 -4.26 16.23 -25.66
N THR A 25 -3.87 15.00 -25.39
CA THR A 25 -3.59 14.01 -26.43
C THR A 25 -4.22 12.65 -26.19
N GLU A 26 -4.50 12.28 -24.93
CA GLU A 26 -4.92 10.94 -24.57
C GLU A 26 -6.42 10.89 -24.33
N THR A 27 -7.06 9.81 -24.77
CA THR A 27 -8.47 9.53 -24.54
C THR A 27 -8.61 8.61 -23.33
N ILE A 28 -9.50 8.94 -22.42
CA ILE A 28 -9.97 8.01 -21.38
C ILE A 28 -10.99 7.09 -22.04
N GLU A 29 -10.59 5.85 -22.27
CA GLU A 29 -11.43 4.87 -22.98
C GLU A 29 -12.39 4.15 -22.03
N ILE A 30 -12.03 4.07 -20.75
CA ILE A 30 -12.79 3.37 -19.73
C ILE A 30 -13.00 4.31 -18.55
N LEU A 31 -14.25 4.52 -18.19
CA LEU A 31 -14.66 5.28 -17.00
C LEU A 31 -15.33 4.31 -16.03
N GLU A 32 -14.73 4.11 -14.86
CA GLU A 32 -15.27 3.28 -13.78
C GLU A 32 -15.84 4.15 -12.68
N LEU A 33 -17.04 3.84 -12.23
CA LEU A 33 -17.70 4.45 -11.08
C LEU A 33 -17.93 3.41 -10.01
N ASP A 34 -17.34 3.65 -8.83
CA ASP A 34 -17.64 2.88 -7.63
C ASP A 34 -18.51 3.69 -6.70
N ILE A 35 -19.47 3.06 -6.06
CA ILE A 35 -20.21 3.67 -4.96
C ILE A 35 -19.97 2.93 -3.65
N ILE A 36 -19.85 3.71 -2.60
CA ILE A 36 -19.79 3.23 -1.22
C ILE A 36 -21.08 3.69 -0.55
N PRO A 37 -22.11 2.80 -0.45
CA PRO A 37 -23.39 3.17 0.15
C PRO A 37 -23.22 3.66 1.58
N SER A 38 -23.98 4.70 1.97
CA SER A 38 -24.02 5.15 3.35
C SER A 38 -24.86 4.18 4.18
N GLY A 39 -24.24 3.53 5.16
CA GLY A 39 -24.91 2.58 6.07
C GLY A 39 -24.99 3.08 7.49
N GLY A 40 -25.97 2.58 8.27
CA GLY A 40 -26.01 2.75 9.73
C GLY A 40 -24.91 1.93 10.41
N ALA A 41 -24.37 2.41 11.54
CA ALA A 41 -23.40 1.71 12.39
C ALA A 41 -22.15 1.20 11.63
N GLY A 42 -21.39 2.13 11.02
CA GLY A 42 -20.10 1.80 10.39
C GLY A 42 -20.12 1.47 8.89
N GLY A 43 -21.31 1.33 8.28
CA GLY A 43 -21.51 1.38 6.83
C GLY A 43 -20.89 0.25 6.01
N ALA A 44 -20.83 -0.97 6.54
CA ALA A 44 -20.42 -2.11 5.72
C ALA A 44 -21.46 -2.38 4.61
N ALA A 45 -21.10 -2.09 3.39
CA ALA A 45 -21.81 -2.54 2.20
C ALA A 45 -20.76 -2.89 1.14
N ASP A 46 -20.98 -3.97 0.42
CA ASP A 46 -20.12 -4.28 -0.71
C ASP A 46 -20.14 -3.11 -1.70
N PRO A 47 -18.98 -2.63 -2.16
CA PRO A 47 -18.94 -1.58 -3.17
C PRO A 47 -19.62 -2.07 -4.43
N VAL A 48 -20.43 -1.22 -5.03
CA VAL A 48 -21.03 -1.49 -6.33
C VAL A 48 -20.28 -0.66 -7.36
N TRP A 49 -19.76 -1.31 -8.37
CA TRP A 49 -19.02 -0.65 -9.45
C TRP A 49 -19.69 -0.88 -10.80
N ILE A 50 -19.53 0.07 -11.68
CA ILE A 50 -19.99 0.00 -13.08
C ILE A 50 -18.96 0.66 -13.99
N PHE A 51 -19.00 0.29 -15.26
CA PHE A 51 -18.37 1.08 -16.32
C PHE A 51 -19.42 1.96 -17.01
N LEU A 52 -19.03 3.21 -17.30
CA LEU A 52 -19.83 4.05 -18.20
C LEU A 52 -19.55 3.66 -19.65
N ASP A 53 -20.58 3.72 -20.49
CA ASP A 53 -20.45 3.35 -21.90
C ASP A 53 -19.72 4.42 -22.74
N GLU A 54 -19.45 5.60 -22.17
CA GLU A 54 -18.83 6.74 -22.84
C GLU A 54 -17.31 6.75 -22.64
N ALA A 55 -16.56 6.94 -23.72
CA ALA A 55 -15.17 7.38 -23.66
C ALA A 55 -15.09 8.90 -23.56
N LEU A 56 -14.00 9.43 -23.02
CA LEU A 56 -13.79 10.86 -22.82
C LEU A 56 -12.53 11.32 -23.56
N GLY A 57 -12.70 11.94 -24.72
CA GLY A 57 -11.61 12.45 -25.54
C GLY A 57 -10.79 13.54 -24.86
N PRO A 58 -9.62 13.94 -25.43
CA PRO A 58 -8.79 14.99 -24.88
C PRO A 58 -9.57 16.31 -24.70
N ARG A 59 -9.43 16.93 -23.52
CA ARG A 59 -10.15 18.17 -23.13
C ARG A 59 -11.67 18.07 -23.17
N GLU A 60 -12.21 16.87 -23.23
CA GLU A 60 -13.65 16.66 -23.23
C GLU A 60 -14.24 16.64 -21.81
N THR A 61 -15.52 17.01 -21.72
CA THR A 61 -16.30 16.98 -20.47
C THR A 61 -17.52 16.11 -20.64
N LEU A 62 -17.73 15.17 -19.71
CA LEU A 62 -18.95 14.37 -19.60
C LEU A 62 -19.75 14.84 -18.40
N VAL A 63 -21.06 15.03 -18.58
CA VAL A 63 -21.98 15.29 -17.49
C VAL A 63 -22.98 14.14 -17.37
N VAL A 64 -22.96 13.46 -16.22
CA VAL A 64 -23.91 12.39 -15.90
C VAL A 64 -24.98 12.99 -14.97
N GLU A 65 -26.14 13.29 -15.53
CA GLU A 65 -27.26 13.81 -14.78
C GLU A 65 -27.88 12.74 -13.88
N ASP A 66 -28.19 13.09 -12.62
CA ASP A 66 -28.80 12.20 -11.63
C ASP A 66 -28.11 10.82 -11.56
N VAL A 67 -26.78 10.83 -11.40
CA VAL A 67 -25.94 9.64 -11.44
C VAL A 67 -26.44 8.50 -10.53
N MET A 68 -27.01 8.85 -9.36
CA MET A 68 -27.56 7.85 -8.43
C MET A 68 -28.87 7.25 -8.95
N GLY A 69 -29.74 8.05 -9.53
CA GLY A 69 -31.01 7.57 -10.09
C GLY A 69 -30.83 6.79 -11.38
N THR A 70 -29.84 7.17 -12.19
CA THR A 70 -29.56 6.56 -13.50
C THR A 70 -28.84 5.23 -13.37
N HIS A 71 -27.79 5.17 -12.55
CA HIS A 71 -26.89 4.02 -12.51
C HIS A 71 -27.00 3.19 -11.23
N PHE A 72 -27.45 3.77 -10.11
CA PHE A 72 -27.52 3.09 -8.82
C PHE A 72 -28.92 3.21 -8.17
N PRO A 73 -29.97 2.77 -8.86
CA PRO A 73 -31.34 2.91 -8.35
C PRO A 73 -31.50 2.11 -7.04
N GLY A 74 -32.06 2.77 -6.03
CA GLY A 74 -32.28 2.17 -4.72
C GLY A 74 -31.19 2.46 -3.67
N VAL A 75 -30.08 3.11 -4.04
CA VAL A 75 -29.08 3.60 -3.10
C VAL A 75 -29.36 5.09 -2.80
N PRO A 76 -29.79 5.43 -1.57
CA PRO A 76 -30.24 6.80 -1.27
C PRO A 76 -29.09 7.78 -1.09
N VAL A 77 -27.98 7.35 -0.51
CA VAL A 77 -26.78 8.18 -0.23
C VAL A 77 -25.53 7.30 -0.35
N ALA A 78 -24.48 7.81 -0.99
CA ALA A 78 -23.21 7.12 -1.13
C ALA A 78 -22.02 8.09 -1.24
N ALA A 79 -20.81 7.63 -1.03
CA ALA A 79 -19.63 8.23 -1.62
C ALA A 79 -19.45 7.70 -3.04
N LEU A 80 -18.93 8.54 -3.95
CA LEU A 80 -18.55 8.16 -5.31
C LEU A 80 -17.02 8.12 -5.40
N VAL A 81 -16.50 7.07 -6.01
CA VAL A 81 -15.10 6.96 -6.45
C VAL A 81 -15.11 6.86 -7.96
N VAL A 82 -14.21 7.55 -8.63
CA VAL A 82 -14.20 7.64 -10.10
C VAL A 82 -12.80 7.35 -10.60
N HIS A 83 -12.69 6.47 -11.60
CA HIS A 83 -11.44 6.11 -12.25
C HIS A 83 -11.56 6.31 -13.75
N GLY A 84 -10.48 6.79 -14.35
CA GLY A 84 -10.34 6.89 -15.80
C GLY A 84 -9.13 6.09 -16.27
N PHE A 85 -9.33 5.25 -17.30
CA PHE A 85 -8.28 4.40 -17.86
C PHE A 85 -8.19 4.56 -19.37
N ASP A 86 -7.01 4.26 -19.93
CA ASP A 86 -6.88 4.00 -21.36
C ASP A 86 -7.41 2.60 -21.73
N PHE A 87 -7.28 2.24 -23.00
CA PHE A 87 -7.70 0.91 -23.49
C PHE A 87 -6.93 -0.26 -22.84
N TYR A 88 -5.76 0.00 -22.28
CA TYR A 88 -4.92 -1.00 -21.62
C TYR A 88 -5.09 -1.00 -20.10
N PHE A 89 -6.10 -0.31 -19.57
CA PHE A 89 -6.32 -0.10 -18.14
C PHE A 89 -5.19 0.67 -17.44
N ASP A 90 -4.45 1.51 -18.19
CA ASP A 90 -3.54 2.46 -17.57
C ASP A 90 -4.35 3.63 -16.99
N ASP A 91 -4.09 4.00 -15.73
CA ASP A 91 -4.75 5.14 -15.07
C ASP A 91 -4.41 6.44 -15.82
N LEU A 92 -5.44 7.19 -16.16
CA LEU A 92 -5.30 8.51 -16.75
C LEU A 92 -5.82 9.60 -15.80
N PRO A 93 -5.18 10.78 -15.78
CA PRO A 93 -5.63 11.90 -14.99
C PRO A 93 -7.09 12.24 -15.31
N LEU A 94 -7.92 12.29 -14.28
CA LEU A 94 -9.34 12.62 -14.39
C LEU A 94 -9.71 13.69 -13.36
N VAL A 95 -10.36 14.76 -13.80
CA VAL A 95 -10.91 15.78 -12.91
C VAL A 95 -12.39 15.50 -12.73
N ALA A 96 -12.81 15.31 -11.50
CA ALA A 96 -14.21 15.06 -11.15
C ALA A 96 -14.79 16.18 -10.27
N SER A 97 -16.06 16.44 -10.44
CA SER A 97 -16.85 17.24 -9.49
C SER A 97 -18.30 16.76 -9.50
N SER A 98 -18.99 16.93 -8.40
CA SER A 98 -20.40 16.61 -8.33
C SER A 98 -21.21 17.77 -7.76
N ARG A 99 -22.50 17.81 -8.12
CA ARG A 99 -23.47 18.73 -7.51
C ARG A 99 -24.64 17.94 -6.97
N THR A 100 -24.80 17.94 -5.67
CA THR A 100 -25.99 17.41 -5.00
C THR A 100 -26.98 18.56 -4.78
N TRP A 101 -28.18 18.46 -5.34
CA TRP A 101 -29.12 19.55 -5.38
C TRP A 101 -30.59 19.10 -5.34
N THR A 102 -31.49 20.05 -5.04
CA THR A 102 -32.93 19.89 -5.07
C THR A 102 -33.57 21.11 -5.75
N PRO A 103 -34.68 20.96 -6.49
CA PRO A 103 -35.41 22.10 -7.02
C PRO A 103 -35.86 23.06 -5.90
N GLY A 104 -35.74 24.35 -6.14
CA GLY A 104 -36.32 25.36 -5.28
C GLY A 104 -37.85 25.41 -5.39
N ALA A 105 -38.53 26.07 -4.43
CA ALA A 105 -39.98 26.25 -4.48
C ALA A 105 -40.36 27.18 -5.64
N ALA A 106 -41.35 26.78 -6.47
CA ALA A 106 -42.01 27.58 -7.49
C ALA A 106 -41.08 28.57 -8.24
N ASP A 107 -40.32 28.08 -9.21
CA ASP A 107 -39.44 28.89 -10.11
C ASP A 107 -38.24 29.58 -9.44
N ALA A 108 -37.92 29.27 -8.19
CA ALA A 108 -36.82 29.86 -7.42
C ALA A 108 -35.44 29.21 -7.69
N GLY A 109 -35.26 28.49 -8.79
CA GLY A 109 -34.00 27.84 -9.13
C GLY A 109 -33.77 26.53 -8.36
N SER A 110 -32.56 26.29 -7.85
CA SER A 110 -32.23 25.08 -7.11
C SER A 110 -31.29 25.41 -5.94
N TYR A 111 -31.47 24.68 -4.86
CA TYR A 111 -30.54 24.65 -3.72
C TYR A 111 -29.60 23.47 -3.85
N GLY A 112 -28.35 23.60 -3.38
CA GLY A 112 -27.42 22.47 -3.41
C GLY A 112 -25.98 22.91 -3.27
N GLN A 113 -25.11 21.89 -3.10
CA GLN A 113 -23.69 22.08 -2.94
C GLN A 113 -22.89 21.43 -4.08
N GLY A 114 -21.87 22.16 -4.56
CA GLY A 114 -20.83 21.57 -5.41
C GLY A 114 -19.79 20.89 -4.53
N ILE A 115 -19.38 19.70 -4.92
CA ILE A 115 -18.39 18.90 -4.21
C ILE A 115 -17.27 18.62 -5.22
N PRO A 116 -16.05 19.14 -5.00
CA PRO A 116 -14.91 18.82 -5.85
C PRO A 116 -14.50 17.36 -5.65
N GLY A 117 -13.94 16.74 -6.69
CA GLY A 117 -13.23 15.48 -6.55
C GLY A 117 -12.00 15.69 -5.66
N VAL A 118 -11.77 14.77 -4.77
CA VAL A 118 -10.61 14.78 -3.88
C VAL A 118 -9.66 13.66 -4.34
N PRO A 119 -8.43 13.99 -4.78
CA PRO A 119 -7.47 12.98 -5.16
C PRO A 119 -7.11 12.09 -3.96
N ARG A 120 -6.78 10.85 -4.24
CA ARG A 120 -6.44 9.88 -3.18
C ARG A 120 -5.19 10.27 -2.40
N SER A 121 -4.30 11.08 -2.99
CA SER A 121 -3.15 11.68 -2.30
C SER A 121 -3.52 12.58 -1.12
N ASP A 122 -4.75 13.09 -1.10
CA ASP A 122 -5.24 13.98 -0.04
C ASP A 122 -5.93 13.22 1.11
N TYR A 123 -5.85 11.88 1.09
CA TYR A 123 -6.29 11.03 2.21
C TYR A 123 -5.13 10.84 3.19
N GLY A 124 -5.45 10.61 4.45
CA GLY A 124 -4.46 10.41 5.48
C GLY A 124 -5.07 10.00 6.82
N ASP A 125 -4.26 9.95 7.84
CA ASP A 125 -4.62 9.54 9.19
C ASP A 125 -5.04 10.71 10.10
N ALA A 126 -4.89 11.95 9.64
CA ALA A 126 -5.33 13.15 10.35
C ALA A 126 -5.82 14.23 9.39
N GLN A 127 -7.02 14.75 9.63
CA GLN A 127 -7.65 15.79 8.82
C GLN A 127 -8.35 16.84 9.69
N VAL A 128 -8.39 18.08 9.20
CA VAL A 128 -9.00 19.22 9.92
C VAL A 128 -10.13 19.83 9.11
N LEU A 129 -11.25 20.10 9.78
CA LEU A 129 -12.39 20.83 9.23
C LEU A 129 -12.69 22.04 10.11
N SER A 130 -12.68 23.22 9.52
CA SER A 130 -13.00 24.48 10.21
C SER A 130 -14.36 25.03 9.80
N GLY A 131 -14.90 25.93 10.62
CA GLY A 131 -16.16 26.61 10.35
C GLY A 131 -17.40 25.78 10.67
N LEU A 132 -17.29 24.87 11.64
CA LEU A 132 -18.42 24.10 12.14
C LEU A 132 -19.34 25.01 12.97
N GLU A 133 -20.66 24.78 12.82
CA GLU A 133 -21.70 25.60 13.44
C GLU A 133 -22.90 24.75 13.84
N ALA A 134 -23.47 25.06 15.02
CA ALA A 134 -24.77 24.58 15.51
C ALA A 134 -25.50 25.73 16.17
N THR A 135 -26.32 26.41 15.39
CA THR A 135 -27.13 27.55 15.80
C THR A 135 -28.60 27.33 15.41
N GLU A 136 -29.47 28.27 15.70
CA GLU A 136 -30.84 28.21 15.18
C GLU A 136 -30.89 28.30 13.64
N ALA A 137 -29.87 28.94 13.03
CA ALA A 137 -29.81 29.14 11.59
C ALA A 137 -29.07 28.01 10.84
N PHE A 138 -28.08 27.39 11.46
CA PHE A 138 -27.21 26.41 10.80
C PHE A 138 -26.92 25.18 11.67
N ARG A 139 -26.73 24.04 11.00
CA ARG A 139 -26.15 22.84 11.58
C ARG A 139 -25.03 22.33 10.68
N THR A 140 -24.05 21.67 11.25
CA THR A 140 -22.98 21.02 10.47
C THR A 140 -23.05 19.50 10.61
N ASN A 141 -23.03 18.80 9.47
CA ASN A 141 -22.83 17.36 9.39
C ASN A 141 -21.37 17.09 9.09
N LEU A 142 -20.82 16.01 9.63
CA LEU A 142 -19.53 15.45 9.21
C LEU A 142 -19.74 14.11 8.52
N GLY A 143 -18.99 13.87 7.48
CA GLY A 143 -18.95 12.58 6.80
C GLY A 143 -17.55 12.03 6.75
N PHE A 144 -17.45 10.69 6.73
CA PHE A 144 -16.21 9.95 6.70
C PHE A 144 -16.31 8.83 5.68
N VAL A 145 -15.24 8.62 4.92
CA VAL A 145 -15.13 7.56 3.92
C VAL A 145 -13.86 6.78 4.17
N ASN A 146 -13.99 5.48 4.37
CA ASN A 146 -12.87 4.55 4.43
C ASN A 146 -12.79 3.81 3.09
N LEU A 147 -11.70 3.98 2.36
CA LEU A 147 -11.44 3.29 1.08
C LEU A 147 -10.57 2.04 1.24
N SER A 148 -10.22 1.66 2.46
CA SER A 148 -9.56 0.40 2.70
C SER A 148 -10.51 -0.77 2.48
N MET A 149 -10.01 -1.82 1.83
CA MET A 149 -10.78 -3.05 1.62
C MET A 149 -10.81 -3.96 2.85
N ASN A 150 -9.91 -3.76 3.80
CA ASN A 150 -9.64 -4.69 4.90
C ASN A 150 -9.48 -4.04 6.27
N LEU A 151 -9.34 -2.72 6.35
CA LEU A 151 -9.20 -2.04 7.63
C LEU A 151 -10.54 -1.53 8.16
N ARG A 152 -10.88 -1.94 9.37
CA ARG A 152 -11.85 -1.24 10.20
C ARG A 152 -11.10 -0.13 10.94
N GLU A 153 -11.53 1.10 10.79
CA GLU A 153 -10.90 2.28 11.38
C GLU A 153 -11.79 2.87 12.47
N THR A 154 -11.24 3.13 13.63
CA THR A 154 -11.88 3.95 14.66
C THR A 154 -11.35 5.36 14.55
N LEU A 155 -12.20 6.28 14.13
CA LEU A 155 -11.89 7.70 13.99
C LEU A 155 -12.26 8.43 15.28
N ARG A 156 -11.33 9.24 15.78
CA ARG A 156 -11.56 10.19 16.86
C ARG A 156 -11.78 11.57 16.28
N VAL A 157 -12.81 12.25 16.72
CA VAL A 157 -13.12 13.65 16.37
C VAL A 157 -12.96 14.49 17.61
N ASP A 158 -11.95 15.33 17.65
CA ASP A 158 -11.72 16.33 18.69
C ASP A 158 -12.19 17.69 18.18
N VAL A 159 -13.10 18.34 18.92
CA VAL A 159 -13.65 19.64 18.56
C VAL A 159 -13.08 20.71 19.46
N PHE A 160 -12.60 21.79 18.83
CA PHE A 160 -12.00 22.95 19.49
C PHE A 160 -12.85 24.19 19.25
N ALA A 161 -12.98 25.05 20.26
CA ALA A 161 -13.55 26.38 20.11
C ALA A 161 -12.55 27.30 19.36
N SER A 162 -13.02 28.48 18.94
CA SER A 162 -12.23 29.44 18.17
C SER A 162 -10.99 30.00 18.90
N ASP A 163 -10.92 29.85 20.20
CA ASP A 163 -9.76 30.22 21.02
C ASP A 163 -8.77 29.06 21.24
N GLY A 164 -9.01 27.90 20.59
CA GLY A 164 -8.19 26.71 20.69
C GLY A 164 -8.49 25.82 21.91
N THR A 165 -9.49 26.16 22.73
CA THR A 165 -9.85 25.32 23.87
C THR A 165 -10.61 24.07 23.41
N PRO A 166 -10.27 22.85 23.95
CA PRO A 166 -11.03 21.64 23.68
C PRO A 166 -12.49 21.80 24.12
N ALA A 167 -13.44 21.53 23.22
CA ALA A 167 -14.86 21.69 23.48
C ALA A 167 -15.58 20.34 23.64
N GLY A 168 -15.17 19.29 22.93
CA GLY A 168 -15.75 17.96 23.03
C GLY A 168 -15.05 16.98 22.12
N SER A 169 -15.27 15.69 22.35
CA SER A 169 -14.74 14.62 21.50
C SER A 169 -15.65 13.41 21.52
N ASP A 170 -15.61 12.63 20.44
CA ASP A 170 -16.28 11.32 20.34
C ASP A 170 -15.57 10.47 19.27
N THR A 171 -15.94 9.19 19.18
CA THR A 171 -15.32 8.23 18.26
C THR A 171 -16.37 7.55 17.39
N TRP A 172 -15.99 7.25 16.14
CA TRP A 172 -16.82 6.52 15.19
C TRP A 172 -16.01 5.44 14.50
N THR A 173 -16.59 4.26 14.38
CA THR A 173 -15.98 3.15 13.68
C THR A 173 -16.49 3.10 12.24
N LEU A 174 -15.56 2.96 11.29
CA LEU A 174 -15.81 2.75 9.88
C LEU A 174 -15.37 1.34 9.49
N GLU A 175 -16.28 0.58 8.92
CA GLU A 175 -15.95 -0.70 8.30
C GLU A 175 -15.11 -0.50 7.02
N PRO A 176 -14.42 -1.54 6.52
CA PRO A 176 -13.83 -1.50 5.18
C PRO A 176 -14.86 -1.07 4.14
N TRP A 177 -14.44 -0.24 3.16
CA TRP A 177 -15.36 0.37 2.20
C TRP A 177 -16.57 1.02 2.88
N GLY A 178 -16.34 1.70 3.99
CA GLY A 178 -17.39 2.32 4.80
C GLY A 178 -17.58 3.79 4.49
N HIS A 179 -18.85 4.21 4.43
CA HIS A 179 -19.24 5.63 4.38
C HIS A 179 -20.24 5.93 5.49
N LEU A 180 -19.87 6.87 6.35
CA LEU A 180 -20.71 7.32 7.46
C LEU A 180 -20.90 8.84 7.41
N GLN A 181 -22.14 9.31 7.60
CA GLN A 181 -22.42 10.72 7.83
C GLN A 181 -23.09 10.92 9.19
N VAL A 182 -22.46 11.72 10.04
CA VAL A 182 -22.98 12.14 11.34
C VAL A 182 -23.72 13.46 11.18
N ASN A 183 -25.04 13.44 11.32
CA ASN A 183 -25.86 14.64 11.17
C ASN A 183 -25.83 15.47 12.46
N GLY A 184 -25.53 16.77 12.32
CA GLY A 184 -25.49 17.69 13.43
C GLY A 184 -24.42 17.35 14.49
N ILE A 185 -23.19 17.12 14.06
CA ILE A 185 -22.06 16.68 14.90
C ILE A 185 -21.91 17.47 16.21
N LEU A 186 -22.02 18.79 16.18
CA LEU A 186 -21.89 19.60 17.40
C LEU A 186 -23.02 19.32 18.39
N GLY A 187 -24.25 19.13 17.88
CA GLY A 187 -25.40 18.74 18.72
C GLY A 187 -25.23 17.36 19.35
N THR A 188 -24.64 16.40 18.62
CA THR A 188 -24.31 15.08 19.15
C THR A 188 -23.32 15.17 20.31
N LEU A 189 -22.39 16.12 20.26
CA LEU A 189 -21.42 16.40 21.32
C LEU A 189 -21.98 17.35 22.43
N GLY A 190 -23.27 17.74 22.36
CA GLY A 190 -23.87 18.68 23.30
C GLY A 190 -23.38 20.12 23.16
N LEU A 191 -22.80 20.45 21.99
CA LEU A 191 -22.26 21.79 21.70
C LEU A 191 -23.25 22.63 20.90
N SER A 192 -23.18 23.94 21.10
CA SER A 192 -23.94 24.94 20.34
C SER A 192 -23.09 26.19 20.12
N GLY A 193 -23.34 26.92 19.03
CA GLY A 193 -22.61 28.12 18.66
C GLY A 193 -21.91 27.96 17.30
N SER A 194 -20.92 28.81 17.03
CA SER A 194 -20.20 28.87 15.75
C SER A 194 -18.69 29.00 15.95
N GLY A 195 -17.93 28.79 14.87
CA GLY A 195 -16.49 28.97 14.85
C GLY A 195 -15.72 27.77 15.44
N TYR A 196 -16.33 26.58 15.47
CA TYR A 196 -15.65 25.38 15.89
C TYR A 196 -14.79 24.81 14.77
N THR A 197 -13.73 24.09 15.18
CA THR A 197 -12.85 23.32 14.30
C THR A 197 -12.82 21.87 14.81
N ALA A 198 -12.99 20.92 13.91
CA ALA A 198 -12.82 19.50 14.20
C ALA A 198 -11.46 19.02 13.69
N VAL A 199 -10.74 18.30 14.53
CA VAL A 199 -9.57 17.49 14.16
C VAL A 199 -10.01 16.03 14.20
N VAL A 200 -9.89 15.38 13.07
CA VAL A 200 -10.26 13.97 12.91
C VAL A 200 -8.99 13.16 12.76
N THR A 201 -8.80 12.18 13.62
CA THR A 201 -7.61 11.30 13.60
C THR A 201 -8.02 9.84 13.67
N VAL A 202 -7.21 8.96 13.10
CA VAL A 202 -7.34 7.53 13.35
C VAL A 202 -6.81 7.23 14.75
N GLU A 203 -7.69 6.73 15.64
CA GLU A 203 -7.36 6.33 17.01
C GLU A 203 -6.95 4.85 17.07
N ALA A 204 -7.60 4.00 16.27
CA ALA A 204 -7.32 2.57 16.22
C ALA A 204 -7.66 2.00 14.84
N THR A 205 -6.92 0.99 14.46
CA THR A 205 -7.11 0.25 13.22
C THR A 205 -7.18 -1.24 13.54
N GLU A 206 -8.19 -1.94 13.00
CA GLU A 206 -8.33 -3.38 13.06
C GLU A 206 -8.27 -3.95 11.65
N ASN A 207 -7.31 -4.81 11.38
CA ASN A 207 -7.28 -5.56 10.13
C ASN A 207 -8.23 -6.76 10.26
N LEU A 208 -9.28 -6.80 9.44
CA LEU A 208 -10.28 -7.86 9.47
C LEU A 208 -9.81 -9.14 8.76
N TYR A 209 -8.74 -9.07 7.99
CA TYR A 209 -8.14 -10.20 7.30
C TYR A 209 -6.88 -10.70 8.01
N LEU A 210 -7.07 -11.49 9.04
CA LEU A 210 -6.21 -12.53 9.60
C LEU A 210 -4.84 -12.18 10.21
N ASN A 211 -4.31 -10.96 10.16
CA ASN A 211 -3.04 -10.70 10.84
C ASN A 211 -3.06 -9.38 11.63
N PRO A 212 -3.09 -9.42 12.97
CA PRO A 212 -3.07 -8.22 13.80
C PRO A 212 -1.74 -7.44 13.75
N SER A 213 -0.68 -8.00 13.17
CA SER A 213 0.65 -7.38 13.09
C SER A 213 0.88 -6.56 11.80
N GLU A 214 -0.02 -6.59 10.84
CA GLU A 214 0.11 -5.76 9.64
C GLU A 214 -0.51 -4.38 9.88
N SER A 215 0.33 -3.41 10.17
CA SER A 215 -0.07 -2.01 10.22
C SER A 215 -0.24 -1.46 8.80
N TRP A 216 -1.41 -1.62 8.23
CA TRP A 216 -1.80 -0.86 7.06
C TRP A 216 -1.89 0.62 7.47
N GLN A 217 -1.40 1.53 6.62
CA GLN A 217 -1.59 2.95 6.90
C GLN A 217 -3.08 3.27 6.82
N PRO A 218 -3.68 3.72 7.91
CA PRO A 218 -5.05 4.16 7.89
C PRO A 218 -5.20 5.35 6.94
N SER A 219 -6.24 5.32 6.13
CA SER A 219 -6.45 6.30 5.08
C SER A 219 -7.94 6.57 4.92
N PHE A 220 -8.40 7.64 5.49
CA PHE A 220 -9.79 8.07 5.37
C PHE A 220 -9.90 9.45 4.72
N LEU A 221 -11.09 9.76 4.23
CA LEU A 221 -11.48 11.09 3.82
C LEU A 221 -12.57 11.61 4.76
N ALA A 222 -12.36 12.79 5.33
CA ALA A 222 -13.40 13.53 6.03
C ALA A 222 -13.97 14.66 5.16
N TYR A 223 -15.21 14.99 5.35
CA TYR A 223 -15.87 16.16 4.75
C TYR A 223 -16.94 16.72 5.67
N GLY A 224 -17.26 17.99 5.45
CA GLY A 224 -18.35 18.64 6.18
C GLY A 224 -19.46 19.12 5.24
N SER A 225 -20.65 19.26 5.79
CA SER A 225 -21.76 19.94 5.13
C SER A 225 -22.47 20.82 6.13
N ARG A 226 -22.33 22.15 5.97
CA ARG A 226 -23.08 23.12 6.76
C ARG A 226 -24.42 23.39 6.09
N VAL A 227 -25.50 23.13 6.79
CA VAL A 227 -26.88 23.20 6.28
C VAL A 227 -27.60 24.37 6.89
N ASP A 228 -28.15 25.23 6.05
CA ASP A 228 -29.09 26.30 6.44
C ASP A 228 -30.41 25.68 6.88
N MET A 229 -30.85 25.97 8.10
CA MET A 229 -32.02 25.35 8.71
C MET A 229 -33.34 25.86 8.15
N ALA A 230 -33.33 27.02 7.50
CA ALA A 230 -34.55 27.61 6.90
C ALA A 230 -34.79 27.09 5.48
N THR A 231 -33.75 26.89 4.71
CA THR A 231 -33.83 26.51 3.29
C THR A 231 -33.43 25.05 3.02
N ASN A 232 -32.76 24.41 3.97
CA ASN A 232 -32.02 23.15 3.81
C ASN A 232 -30.87 23.23 2.78
N ASP A 233 -30.42 24.43 2.40
CA ASP A 233 -29.31 24.60 1.45
C ASP A 233 -27.97 24.21 2.10
N PRO A 234 -27.27 23.22 1.58
CA PRO A 234 -26.00 22.79 2.13
C PRO A 234 -24.82 23.57 1.55
N THR A 235 -23.80 23.80 2.35
CA THR A 235 -22.49 24.28 1.92
C THR A 235 -21.43 23.24 2.24
N TYR A 236 -20.68 22.80 1.23
CA TYR A 236 -19.59 21.85 1.40
C TYR A 236 -18.42 22.47 2.17
N LEU A 237 -17.89 21.75 3.13
CA LEU A 237 -16.66 22.06 3.86
C LEU A 237 -15.63 20.98 3.53
N SER A 238 -14.54 21.37 2.89
CA SER A 238 -13.42 20.45 2.63
C SER A 238 -12.58 20.25 3.87
N ALA A 239 -12.17 19.02 4.11
CA ALA A 239 -11.11 18.73 5.06
C ALA A 239 -9.75 19.13 4.47
N VAL A 240 -8.81 19.40 5.35
CA VAL A 240 -7.40 19.66 5.01
C VAL A 240 -6.58 18.57 5.69
N LEU A 241 -5.74 17.89 4.92
CA LEU A 241 -4.78 16.94 5.44
C LEU A 241 -3.80 17.68 6.37
N VAL A 242 -3.56 17.13 7.54
CA VAL A 242 -2.57 17.65 8.49
C VAL A 242 -1.52 16.58 8.68
N GLU A 243 -0.28 16.93 8.37
CA GLU A 243 0.85 16.10 8.80
C GLU A 243 0.85 16.12 10.34
N ARG A 244 0.76 14.95 10.95
CA ARG A 244 1.01 14.85 12.40
C ARG A 244 2.43 15.36 12.63
N GLU A 245 2.58 16.36 13.50
CA GLU A 245 3.88 16.62 14.09
C GLU A 245 4.23 15.34 14.87
N ASP A 246 5.06 14.50 14.28
CA ASP A 246 5.68 13.40 14.99
C ASP A 246 6.34 14.01 16.23
N GLU A 247 5.95 13.55 17.41
CA GLU A 247 6.63 13.92 18.64
C GLU A 247 8.10 13.49 18.51
N GLY A 248 8.89 14.28 17.77
CA GLY A 248 10.35 14.32 17.76
C GLY A 248 11.11 12.99 17.77
N GLY A 249 10.48 11.91 17.28
CA GLY A 249 11.19 10.66 17.00
C GLY A 249 11.98 10.80 15.69
N PRO A 250 13.14 10.15 15.56
CA PRO A 250 13.77 9.99 14.25
C PRO A 250 12.73 9.36 13.31
N PRO A 251 12.77 9.65 11.98
CA PRO A 251 11.81 9.13 11.03
C PRO A 251 11.58 7.65 11.31
N LEU A 252 10.30 7.25 11.39
CA LEU A 252 9.91 5.88 11.75
C LEU A 252 10.62 4.92 10.83
N TRP A 253 11.70 4.37 11.33
CA TRP A 253 12.46 3.36 10.67
C TRP A 253 11.66 2.08 10.69
N TYR A 254 11.75 1.39 9.62
CA TYR A 254 11.04 0.16 9.39
C TYR A 254 11.20 -0.78 10.59
N ASP A 255 10.16 -0.93 11.36
CA ASP A 255 10.04 -2.02 12.31
C ASP A 255 9.49 -3.23 11.55
N PHE A 256 10.22 -4.34 11.55
CA PHE A 256 9.76 -5.58 10.94
C PHE A 256 8.42 -5.95 11.57
N GLY A 257 7.31 -5.71 10.88
CA GLY A 257 5.96 -5.91 11.40
C GLY A 257 4.99 -4.77 11.12
N ALA A 258 5.50 -3.59 10.72
CA ALA A 258 4.67 -2.54 10.20
C ALA A 258 4.55 -2.69 8.68
N ALA A 259 3.34 -2.73 8.13
CA ALA A 259 3.16 -2.60 6.69
C ALA A 259 3.79 -1.28 6.26
N ALA A 260 4.79 -1.39 5.42
CA ALA A 260 5.58 -0.25 5.05
C ALA A 260 4.75 0.72 4.21
N PRO A 261 4.60 1.94 4.65
CA PRO A 261 4.33 3.02 3.74
C PRO A 261 5.49 3.13 2.75
N TRP A 262 5.32 3.94 1.77
CA TRP A 262 6.31 4.24 0.77
C TRP A 262 7.55 4.89 1.40
N TYR A 263 8.75 4.48 0.97
CA TYR A 263 10.04 4.99 1.47
C TYR A 263 10.77 5.79 0.40
N PRO A 264 10.29 6.99 0.04
CA PRO A 264 10.99 7.80 -0.95
C PRO A 264 12.41 8.11 -0.47
N CYS A 265 13.34 8.21 -1.41
CA CYS A 265 14.69 8.64 -1.09
C CYS A 265 14.69 10.02 -0.44
N PRO A 266 15.50 10.23 0.59
CA PRO A 266 15.65 11.55 1.20
C PRO A 266 16.16 12.56 0.17
N ALA A 267 15.64 13.77 0.23
CA ALA A 267 16.15 14.88 -0.56
C ALA A 267 17.48 15.35 0.03
N GLY A 268 18.53 15.36 -0.78
CA GLY A 268 19.84 15.87 -0.40
C GLY A 268 20.90 14.81 -0.12
N ASP A 269 22.04 15.26 0.39
CA ASP A 269 23.18 14.40 0.71
C ASP A 269 23.01 13.76 2.09
N PHE A 270 23.62 12.60 2.28
CA PHE A 270 23.66 11.94 3.59
C PHE A 270 24.49 12.78 4.59
N PRO A 271 24.16 12.72 5.90
CA PRO A 271 24.90 13.43 6.93
C PRO A 271 26.39 13.09 6.90
N ALA A 272 27.23 14.08 7.23
CA ALA A 272 28.69 13.95 7.15
C ALA A 272 29.27 12.89 8.11
N GLU A 273 28.58 12.57 9.19
CA GLU A 273 28.92 11.52 10.16
C GLU A 273 28.56 10.11 9.67
N ALA A 274 27.73 9.97 8.65
CA ALA A 274 27.36 8.68 8.12
C ALA A 274 28.47 8.07 7.25
N VAL A 275 28.70 6.77 7.38
CA VAL A 275 29.60 6.04 6.50
C VAL A 275 28.80 5.49 5.31
N VAL A 276 29.10 5.98 4.12
CA VAL A 276 28.40 5.57 2.89
C VAL A 276 29.24 4.56 2.12
N VAL A 277 28.66 3.40 1.85
CA VAL A 277 29.26 2.33 1.04
C VAL A 277 28.47 2.17 -0.24
N THR A 278 29.10 2.45 -1.38
CA THR A 278 28.47 2.24 -2.69
C THR A 278 28.73 0.80 -3.17
N ALA A 279 27.66 0.02 -3.23
CA ALA A 279 27.72 -1.38 -3.68
C ALA A 279 27.56 -1.50 -5.19
N PHE A 280 26.59 -0.78 -5.75
CA PHE A 280 26.37 -0.68 -7.18
C PHE A 280 26.20 0.78 -7.56
N ASP A 281 26.82 1.18 -8.67
CA ASP A 281 26.72 2.53 -9.21
C ASP A 281 26.32 2.43 -10.68
N ARG A 282 25.04 2.75 -10.97
CA ARG A 282 24.43 2.68 -12.30
C ARG A 282 24.76 1.38 -13.05
N ALA A 283 24.73 0.24 -12.32
CA ALA A 283 24.98 -1.06 -12.89
C ALA A 283 23.87 -1.44 -13.88
N TYR A 284 24.21 -1.78 -15.12
CA TYR A 284 23.25 -1.94 -16.20
C TYR A 284 22.74 -3.37 -16.32
N HIS A 285 21.46 -3.57 -15.96
CA HIS A 285 20.73 -4.81 -16.12
C HIS A 285 19.96 -4.81 -17.45
N TYR A 286 20.22 -5.83 -18.26
CA TYR A 286 19.53 -6.04 -19.53
C TYR A 286 19.61 -7.50 -19.99
N PHE A 287 18.80 -7.84 -20.98
CA PHE A 287 18.80 -9.14 -21.64
C PHE A 287 18.70 -8.96 -23.16
N GLY A 288 19.55 -9.68 -23.89
CA GLY A 288 19.61 -9.60 -25.36
C GLY A 288 20.64 -10.56 -25.91
N ALA A 289 21.57 -10.05 -26.71
CA ALA A 289 22.71 -10.83 -27.20
C ALA A 289 23.58 -11.36 -26.05
N GLU A 290 23.59 -10.63 -24.94
CA GLU A 290 24.21 -11.01 -23.67
C GLU A 290 23.15 -11.02 -22.58
N ASN A 291 23.38 -11.82 -21.54
CA ASN A 291 22.53 -11.88 -20.35
C ASN A 291 23.21 -11.14 -19.21
N HIS A 292 22.79 -9.92 -18.94
CA HIS A 292 23.25 -9.08 -17.85
C HIS A 292 22.18 -8.90 -16.74
N ARG A 293 21.31 -9.89 -16.55
CA ARG A 293 20.32 -9.88 -15.46
C ARG A 293 20.94 -10.06 -14.09
N ASP A 294 22.13 -10.66 -14.03
CA ASP A 294 22.90 -10.87 -12.81
C ASP A 294 24.19 -10.05 -12.85
N ILE A 295 24.44 -9.26 -11.81
CA ILE A 295 25.65 -8.48 -11.64
C ILE A 295 26.23 -8.74 -10.27
N VAL A 296 27.50 -9.19 -10.22
CA VAL A 296 28.19 -9.50 -8.97
C VAL A 296 29.24 -8.43 -8.67
N ARG A 297 29.36 -8.02 -7.42
CA ARG A 297 30.36 -7.08 -6.93
C ARG A 297 30.93 -7.53 -5.59
N THR A 298 32.23 -7.33 -5.42
CA THR A 298 32.88 -7.39 -4.10
C THR A 298 32.88 -5.99 -3.51
N VAL A 299 32.39 -5.87 -2.29
CA VAL A 299 32.16 -4.61 -1.58
C VAL A 299 32.88 -4.67 -0.24
N GLU A 300 33.58 -3.60 0.10
CA GLU A 300 34.21 -3.42 1.42
C GLU A 300 33.28 -2.62 2.32
N PHE A 301 32.81 -3.27 3.38
CA PHE A 301 31.96 -2.65 4.41
C PHE A 301 32.81 -2.19 5.59
N PRO A 302 32.33 -1.22 6.40
CA PRO A 302 33.03 -0.78 7.58
C PRO A 302 33.21 -1.94 8.56
N PRO A 303 34.20 -1.86 9.46
CA PRO A 303 34.34 -2.83 10.54
C PRO A 303 33.08 -2.86 11.40
N GLU A 304 32.89 -3.94 12.13
CA GLU A 304 31.82 -4.04 13.10
C GLU A 304 31.90 -2.87 14.09
N GLY A 305 30.81 -2.14 14.21
CA GLY A 305 30.72 -0.97 15.07
C GLY A 305 29.37 -0.91 15.75
N PRO A 306 29.20 -0.04 16.75
CA PRO A 306 27.87 0.26 17.24
C PRO A 306 27.17 1.11 16.18
N TRP A 307 26.22 0.51 15.46
CA TRP A 307 25.40 1.18 14.46
C TRP A 307 24.00 1.40 15.02
N ASN A 308 23.63 2.66 15.20
CA ASN A 308 22.25 3.01 15.54
C ASN A 308 21.31 2.63 14.39
N GLN A 309 21.84 2.72 13.16
CA GLN A 309 21.05 2.43 11.98
C GLN A 309 21.94 2.13 10.77
N VAL A 310 21.42 1.26 9.90
CA VAL A 310 21.96 1.02 8.55
C VAL A 310 20.83 1.16 7.54
N GLY A 311 20.89 2.19 6.71
CA GLY A 311 19.93 2.40 5.62
C GLY A 311 20.44 1.81 4.31
N LEU A 312 19.55 1.27 3.49
CA LEU A 312 19.81 0.85 2.12
C LEU A 312 19.09 1.80 1.16
N HIS A 313 19.86 2.57 0.40
CA HIS A 313 19.39 3.44 -0.66
C HIS A 313 19.42 2.67 -1.98
N LEU A 314 18.25 2.44 -2.57
CA LEU A 314 18.07 1.76 -3.84
C LEU A 314 17.49 2.73 -4.86
N LYS A 315 18.16 2.90 -5.98
CA LYS A 315 17.70 3.75 -7.07
C LYS A 315 17.73 2.99 -8.39
N LEU A 316 16.63 3.02 -9.12
CA LEU A 316 16.53 2.56 -10.50
C LEU A 316 16.38 3.74 -11.44
N GLU A 317 17.12 3.72 -12.53
CA GLU A 317 17.08 4.74 -13.59
C GLU A 317 16.93 4.06 -14.95
N CYS A 318 16.29 4.74 -15.87
CA CYS A 318 16.30 4.29 -17.26
C CYS A 318 17.72 4.38 -17.85
N PRO A 319 18.08 3.52 -18.81
CA PRO A 319 19.28 3.68 -19.60
C PRO A 319 19.34 5.06 -20.27
N GLU A 320 20.51 5.44 -20.81
CA GLU A 320 20.71 6.77 -21.41
C GLU A 320 19.77 7.09 -22.58
N SER A 321 19.21 6.05 -23.20
CA SER A 321 18.15 6.19 -24.21
C SER A 321 16.83 6.74 -23.66
N GLY A 322 16.66 6.76 -22.33
CA GLY A 322 15.41 7.11 -21.65
C GLY A 322 14.35 6.01 -21.66
N LYS A 323 14.69 4.81 -22.18
CA LYS A 323 13.74 3.72 -22.35
C LYS A 323 13.95 2.63 -21.28
N CYS A 324 13.36 2.80 -20.12
CA CYS A 324 13.22 1.71 -19.15
C CYS A 324 12.43 0.53 -19.75
N ASP A 325 12.59 -0.67 -19.19
CA ASP A 325 11.71 -1.82 -19.50
C ASP A 325 10.23 -1.41 -19.29
N HIS A 326 9.36 -1.86 -20.18
CA HIS A 326 7.94 -1.53 -20.12
C HIS A 326 7.19 -2.28 -19.01
N TRP A 327 7.78 -3.32 -18.45
CA TRP A 327 7.12 -4.21 -17.49
C TRP A 327 7.69 -4.07 -16.08
N ASP A 328 6.85 -4.35 -15.10
CA ASP A 328 7.25 -4.61 -13.74
C ASP A 328 8.08 -5.90 -13.66
N ARG A 329 9.27 -5.81 -13.09
CA ARG A 329 10.23 -6.93 -12.99
C ARG A 329 10.63 -7.15 -11.56
N LEU A 330 10.61 -8.42 -11.14
CA LEU A 330 11.22 -8.82 -9.89
C LEU A 330 12.72 -8.49 -9.92
N GLY A 331 13.19 -7.79 -8.90
CA GLY A 331 14.60 -7.52 -8.67
C GLY A 331 15.01 -7.83 -7.25
N THR A 332 16.26 -8.24 -7.06
CA THR A 332 16.82 -8.54 -5.74
C THR A 332 18.25 -8.04 -5.60
N VAL A 333 18.63 -7.69 -4.37
CA VAL A 333 20.03 -7.56 -3.97
C VAL A 333 20.29 -8.58 -2.88
N GLN A 334 21.25 -9.42 -3.09
CA GLN A 334 21.55 -10.57 -2.23
C GLN A 334 23.00 -10.55 -1.76
N LEU A 335 23.25 -11.03 -0.56
CA LEU A 335 24.56 -11.36 -0.03
C LEU A 335 24.88 -12.81 -0.37
N VAL A 336 26.03 -13.04 -1.01
CA VAL A 336 26.58 -14.39 -1.24
C VAL A 336 27.27 -14.85 0.04
N LEU A 337 26.77 -15.94 0.63
CA LEU A 337 27.24 -16.43 1.94
C LEU A 337 28.51 -17.28 1.83
N ASN A 338 28.78 -17.87 0.68
CA ASN A 338 29.92 -18.77 0.39
C ASN A 338 30.57 -18.42 -0.96
N PRO A 339 31.15 -17.21 -1.10
CA PRO A 339 31.67 -16.72 -2.39
C PRO A 339 32.87 -17.51 -2.92
N GLU A 340 33.51 -18.33 -2.09
CA GLU A 340 34.60 -19.22 -2.46
C GLU A 340 34.12 -20.47 -3.22
N ALA A 341 32.83 -20.81 -3.13
CA ALA A 341 32.26 -21.94 -3.88
C ALA A 341 32.00 -21.56 -5.35
N PRO A 342 31.83 -22.53 -6.25
CA PRO A 342 31.37 -22.27 -7.61
C PRO A 342 30.02 -21.52 -7.62
N PRO A 343 29.79 -20.60 -8.56
CA PRO A 343 28.54 -19.81 -8.58
C PRO A 343 27.24 -20.62 -8.57
N ALA A 344 27.24 -21.81 -9.12
CA ALA A 344 26.08 -22.71 -9.11
C ALA A 344 25.76 -23.30 -7.70
N GLU A 345 26.69 -23.18 -6.76
CA GLU A 345 26.57 -23.68 -5.38
C GLU A 345 26.44 -22.53 -4.37
N TRP A 346 26.31 -21.28 -4.85
CA TRP A 346 26.19 -20.14 -3.96
C TRP A 346 24.91 -20.23 -3.15
N ARG A 347 25.08 -19.94 -1.86
CA ARG A 347 23.97 -19.71 -0.95
C ARG A 347 23.83 -18.21 -0.77
N HIS A 348 22.60 -17.76 -0.78
CA HIS A 348 22.29 -16.35 -0.74
C HIS A 348 21.45 -16.00 0.49
N LEU A 349 21.63 -14.77 0.98
CA LEU A 349 20.70 -14.08 1.85
C LEU A 349 20.13 -12.90 1.09
N GLU A 350 18.83 -12.78 1.01
CA GLU A 350 18.18 -11.63 0.41
C GLU A 350 18.28 -10.42 1.33
N LEU A 351 18.93 -9.35 0.85
CA LEU A 351 19.02 -8.08 1.56
C LEU A 351 17.78 -7.22 1.30
N VAL A 352 17.38 -7.13 0.03
CA VAL A 352 16.21 -6.39 -0.42
C VAL A 352 15.62 -7.03 -1.67
N ARG A 353 14.29 -7.05 -1.75
CA ARG A 353 13.50 -7.33 -2.94
C ARG A 353 12.80 -6.07 -3.38
N HIS A 354 12.74 -5.85 -4.68
CA HIS A 354 11.97 -4.76 -5.28
C HIS A 354 11.29 -5.25 -6.56
N VAL A 355 10.25 -4.54 -6.96
CA VAL A 355 9.66 -4.72 -8.28
C VAL A 355 9.80 -3.40 -9.03
N THR A 356 10.33 -3.47 -10.25
CA THR A 356 10.56 -2.26 -11.03
C THR A 356 9.24 -1.59 -11.41
N PRO A 357 9.19 -0.26 -11.49
CA PRO A 357 8.00 0.43 -12.00
C PRO A 357 7.90 0.29 -13.52
N TYR A 358 6.71 0.41 -14.07
CA TYR A 358 6.50 0.43 -15.52
C TYR A 358 7.14 1.67 -16.15
N ARG A 359 8.12 1.47 -17.03
CA ARG A 359 8.73 2.49 -17.94
C ARG A 359 9.40 3.69 -17.25
N MET A 360 9.60 3.69 -15.97
CA MET A 360 10.18 4.84 -15.25
C MET A 360 11.12 4.40 -14.13
N GLY A 361 11.87 5.32 -13.57
CA GLY A 361 12.76 5.08 -12.44
C GLY A 361 12.04 5.12 -11.10
N MET A 362 12.69 4.60 -10.07
CA MET A 362 12.26 4.71 -8.67
C MET A 362 13.45 4.98 -7.76
N CYS A 363 13.17 5.46 -6.56
CA CYS A 363 14.18 5.60 -5.53
C CYS A 363 13.54 5.35 -4.17
N GLU A 364 14.10 4.37 -3.42
CA GLU A 364 13.65 4.04 -2.08
C GLU A 364 14.82 3.93 -1.09
N TYR A 365 14.54 4.23 0.17
CA TYR A 365 15.50 4.20 1.27
C TYR A 365 14.90 3.42 2.45
N ILE A 366 15.42 2.23 2.72
CA ILE A 366 14.87 1.31 3.72
C ILE A 366 15.87 1.03 4.85
N ASP A 367 15.36 0.72 6.03
CA ASP A 367 16.17 0.28 7.17
C ASP A 367 16.56 -1.21 7.00
N VAL A 368 17.85 -1.47 7.03
CA VAL A 368 18.43 -2.81 7.02
C VAL A 368 19.33 -3.05 8.24
N THR A 369 19.08 -2.32 9.31
CA THR A 369 19.91 -2.40 10.56
C THR A 369 19.98 -3.82 11.10
N ALA A 370 18.88 -4.59 11.00
CA ALA A 370 18.86 -5.97 11.45
C ALA A 370 19.80 -6.89 10.65
N LEU A 371 20.24 -6.48 9.45
CA LEU A 371 21.22 -7.21 8.64
C LEU A 371 22.66 -6.74 8.87
N ALA A 372 22.87 -5.67 9.62
CA ALA A 372 24.18 -5.05 9.81
C ALA A 372 25.27 -6.02 10.36
N PRO A 373 24.97 -7.03 11.20
CA PRO A 373 26.00 -8.02 11.60
C PRO A 373 26.65 -8.75 10.43
N LEU A 374 25.97 -8.86 9.29
CA LEU A 374 26.52 -9.49 8.09
C LEU A 374 27.18 -8.50 7.12
N LEU A 375 26.98 -7.18 7.31
CA LEU A 375 27.48 -6.11 6.46
C LEU A 375 28.78 -5.51 7.04
N THR A 376 29.80 -6.34 7.18
CA THR A 376 31.12 -5.95 7.73
C THR A 376 32.26 -6.63 6.95
N GLY A 377 33.38 -5.91 6.77
CA GLY A 377 34.53 -6.38 5.97
C GLY A 377 34.19 -6.63 4.50
N THR A 378 34.97 -7.48 3.84
CA THR A 378 34.77 -7.78 2.41
C THR A 378 33.60 -8.73 2.21
N ARG A 379 32.62 -8.34 1.39
CA ARG A 379 31.44 -9.13 1.06
C ARG A 379 31.21 -9.19 -0.45
N THR A 380 30.64 -10.30 -0.91
CA THR A 380 30.21 -10.47 -2.29
C THR A 380 28.70 -10.26 -2.36
N LEU A 381 28.26 -9.29 -3.17
CA LEU A 381 26.86 -8.99 -3.42
C LEU A 381 26.49 -9.36 -4.85
N GLN A 382 25.26 -9.83 -5.02
CA GLN A 382 24.64 -10.08 -6.32
C GLN A 382 23.39 -9.24 -6.45
N SER A 383 23.29 -8.49 -7.54
CA SER A 383 22.05 -7.80 -7.95
C SER A 383 21.46 -8.55 -9.14
N PHE A 384 20.15 -8.78 -9.09
CA PHE A 384 19.39 -9.44 -10.16
C PHE A 384 18.16 -8.58 -10.51
N ILE A 385 17.85 -8.49 -11.80
CA ILE A 385 16.56 -7.98 -12.30
C ILE A 385 16.10 -8.90 -13.43
N ASP A 386 14.87 -9.43 -13.32
CA ASP A 386 14.30 -10.37 -14.30
C ASP A 386 13.81 -9.67 -15.58
N THR A 387 14.64 -8.78 -16.12
CA THR A 387 14.35 -8.09 -17.38
C THR A 387 14.59 -9.00 -18.59
N TRP A 388 13.76 -8.86 -19.61
CA TRP A 388 13.83 -9.64 -20.86
C TRP A 388 14.07 -8.74 -22.09
N VAL A 389 14.47 -7.51 -21.85
CA VAL A 389 14.75 -6.51 -22.88
C VAL A 389 16.16 -5.93 -22.71
N GLY A 390 16.70 -5.37 -23.78
CA GLY A 390 18.05 -4.80 -23.79
C GLY A 390 18.22 -3.79 -24.94
N PRO A 391 19.45 -3.36 -25.20
CA PRO A 391 19.74 -2.30 -26.17
C PRO A 391 19.04 -2.48 -27.52
N GLY A 392 18.27 -1.48 -27.92
CA GLY A 392 17.53 -1.47 -29.20
C GLY A 392 16.20 -2.21 -29.19
N HIS A 393 15.77 -2.79 -28.07
CA HIS A 393 14.49 -3.49 -27.98
C HIS A 393 13.31 -2.48 -27.97
N SER A 394 12.21 -2.81 -28.63
CA SER A 394 11.03 -1.92 -28.76
C SER A 394 10.31 -1.68 -27.43
N SER A 395 10.31 -2.66 -26.53
CA SER A 395 9.65 -2.61 -25.21
C SER A 395 10.61 -2.20 -24.09
N GLY A 396 11.58 -1.34 -24.38
CA GLY A 396 12.55 -0.83 -23.41
C GLY A 396 13.92 -1.48 -23.50
N GLU A 397 14.87 -0.94 -22.76
CA GLU A 397 16.28 -1.35 -22.86
C GLU A 397 16.86 -1.85 -21.53
N GLY A 398 16.03 -2.07 -20.51
CA GLY A 398 16.45 -2.54 -19.19
C GLY A 398 16.56 -1.43 -18.15
N TRP A 399 17.48 -1.58 -17.16
CA TRP A 399 17.55 -0.76 -15.96
C TRP A 399 18.98 -0.46 -15.53
N LEU A 400 19.21 0.74 -15.01
CA LEU A 400 20.42 1.08 -14.27
C LEU A 400 20.11 1.05 -12.78
N ILE A 401 20.80 0.21 -12.01
CA ILE A 401 20.63 0.14 -10.56
C ILE A 401 21.79 0.79 -9.82
N SER A 402 21.47 1.62 -8.83
CA SER A 402 22.43 2.11 -7.83
C SER A 402 22.00 1.66 -6.44
N VAL A 403 22.94 1.10 -5.67
CA VAL A 403 22.70 0.66 -4.29
C VAL A 403 23.80 1.21 -3.39
N LYS A 404 23.39 1.92 -2.34
CA LYS A 404 24.29 2.42 -1.29
C LYS A 404 23.80 1.94 0.07
N PHE A 405 24.74 1.60 0.94
CA PHE A 405 24.49 1.37 2.36
C PHE A 405 24.98 2.55 3.14
N VAL A 406 24.17 3.04 4.07
CA VAL A 406 24.44 4.23 4.86
C VAL A 406 24.42 3.86 6.34
N PHE A 407 25.58 3.89 6.99
CA PHE A 407 25.77 3.49 8.38
C PHE A 407 25.80 4.74 9.26
N TYR A 408 24.87 4.79 10.21
CA TYR A 408 24.80 5.87 11.20
C TYR A 408 25.35 5.41 12.53
N PRO A 409 26.42 6.04 13.05
CA PRO A 409 26.98 5.69 14.35
C PRO A 409 26.02 6.08 15.49
N GLY A 410 26.01 5.28 16.55
CA GLY A 410 25.20 5.56 17.74
C GLY A 410 24.91 4.30 18.56
N PRO A 411 23.94 4.34 19.48
CA PRO A 411 23.56 3.17 20.28
C PRO A 411 23.22 1.97 19.39
N ASP A 412 23.77 0.81 19.72
CA ASP A 412 23.59 -0.40 18.92
C ASP A 412 22.14 -0.91 18.99
N ARG A 413 21.54 -1.16 17.83
CA ARG A 413 20.17 -1.71 17.67
C ARG A 413 20.15 -2.99 16.88
N ARG A 414 21.31 -3.53 16.55
CA ARG A 414 21.44 -4.75 15.75
C ARG A 414 21.04 -5.98 16.55
N PRO A 415 20.57 -7.06 15.91
CA PRO A 415 20.50 -8.38 16.55
C PRO A 415 21.92 -8.88 16.85
N ASP A 416 22.05 -9.75 17.84
CA ASP A 416 23.32 -10.42 18.15
C ASP A 416 23.70 -11.45 17.09
N GLN A 417 22.68 -12.05 16.46
CA GLN A 417 22.89 -13.02 15.39
C GLN A 417 21.84 -12.92 14.30
N VAL A 418 22.28 -13.08 13.06
CA VAL A 418 21.42 -13.23 11.87
C VAL A 418 21.60 -14.64 11.34
N ILE A 419 20.50 -15.38 11.22
CA ILE A 419 20.50 -16.77 10.74
C ILE A 419 19.79 -16.82 9.39
N PRO A 420 20.53 -16.92 8.26
CA PRO A 420 19.95 -17.14 6.95
C PRO A 420 19.32 -18.54 6.89
N VAL A 421 18.02 -18.58 6.67
CA VAL A 421 17.29 -19.86 6.54
C VAL A 421 17.17 -20.24 5.08
N HIS A 422 16.47 -19.40 4.32
CA HIS A 422 16.33 -19.57 2.87
C HIS A 422 16.61 -18.24 2.16
N GLY A 423 17.49 -18.30 1.14
CA GLY A 423 17.52 -17.26 0.11
C GLY A 423 16.25 -17.33 -0.75
N VAL A 424 16.17 -16.52 -1.79
CA VAL A 424 14.98 -16.50 -2.68
C VAL A 424 14.75 -17.89 -3.27
N ARG A 425 13.58 -18.44 -3.02
CA ARG A 425 13.05 -19.67 -3.62
C ARG A 425 11.80 -19.34 -4.41
N TYR A 426 11.67 -19.98 -5.55
CA TYR A 426 10.46 -19.89 -6.38
C TYR A 426 9.64 -21.15 -6.11
N ILE A 427 8.50 -20.97 -5.47
CA ILE A 427 7.58 -22.06 -5.11
C ILE A 427 6.39 -21.98 -6.06
N THR A 428 6.25 -23.00 -6.90
CA THR A 428 5.11 -23.07 -7.82
C THR A 428 3.82 -23.31 -7.03
N VAL A 429 2.82 -22.50 -7.27
CA VAL A 429 1.51 -22.59 -6.63
C VAL A 429 0.58 -23.41 -7.51
N GLY A 430 0.15 -24.56 -7.01
CA GLY A 430 -0.67 -25.54 -7.73
C GLY A 430 -0.04 -26.91 -7.79
N GLU A 431 -0.73 -27.84 -8.44
CA GLU A 431 -0.23 -29.22 -8.62
C GLU A 431 0.87 -29.26 -9.67
N THR A 432 2.14 -29.35 -9.26
CA THR A 432 3.28 -29.57 -10.16
C THR A 432 3.32 -31.00 -10.73
N ALA A 433 2.70 -31.93 -10.01
CA ALA A 433 2.40 -33.31 -10.42
C ALA A 433 1.13 -33.76 -9.68
N PRO A 434 0.42 -34.80 -10.14
CA PRO A 434 -0.79 -35.28 -9.45
C PRO A 434 -0.54 -35.55 -7.96
N GLY A 435 -1.24 -34.80 -7.08
CA GLY A 435 -1.11 -34.88 -5.62
C GLY A 435 0.11 -34.19 -5.02
N ALA A 436 0.90 -33.45 -5.82
CA ALA A 436 2.02 -32.68 -5.29
C ALA A 436 1.52 -31.46 -4.47
N THR A 437 2.26 -31.15 -3.41
CA THR A 437 1.96 -30.07 -2.47
C THR A 437 3.13 -29.07 -2.38
N VAL A 438 2.94 -28.02 -1.60
CA VAL A 438 4.02 -27.07 -1.29
C VAL A 438 5.16 -27.77 -0.54
N ASP A 439 4.88 -28.73 0.33
CA ASP A 439 5.88 -29.50 1.08
C ASP A 439 6.87 -30.28 0.17
N ASP A 440 6.43 -30.66 -1.02
CA ASP A 440 7.32 -31.32 -2.00
C ASP A 440 8.40 -30.37 -2.52
N GLN A 441 8.17 -29.06 -2.44
CA GLN A 441 9.09 -28.00 -2.87
C GLN A 441 9.85 -27.40 -1.68
N THR A 442 9.20 -27.33 -0.51
CA THR A 442 9.74 -26.79 0.75
C THR A 442 9.47 -27.77 1.89
N PRO A 443 10.16 -28.93 1.93
CA PRO A 443 9.93 -29.89 3.00
C PRO A 443 10.30 -29.30 4.36
N PRO A 444 9.60 -29.71 5.43
CA PRO A 444 9.94 -29.35 6.80
C PRO A 444 11.42 -29.60 7.12
N PHE A 445 12.02 -28.75 7.93
CA PHE A 445 13.43 -28.84 8.29
C PHE A 445 13.70 -28.48 9.74
N ASP A 446 14.75 -29.05 10.32
CA ASP A 446 15.21 -28.71 11.64
C ASP A 446 16.24 -27.58 11.61
N LEU A 447 16.09 -26.63 12.53
CA LEU A 447 17.01 -25.52 12.72
C LEU A 447 17.38 -25.35 14.19
N ALA A 448 18.67 -25.50 14.49
CA ALA A 448 19.19 -25.24 15.83
C ALA A 448 19.29 -23.72 16.09
N LEU A 449 18.76 -23.25 17.22
CA LEU A 449 18.87 -21.88 17.66
C LEU A 449 19.88 -21.76 18.81
N PRO A 450 20.58 -20.59 18.95
CA PRO A 450 21.51 -20.37 20.04
C PRO A 450 20.76 -20.29 21.39
N PRO A 451 21.43 -20.65 22.51
CA PRO A 451 20.89 -20.46 23.84
C PRO A 451 20.97 -19.01 24.27
N GLY A 452 20.06 -18.57 25.16
CA GLY A 452 20.09 -17.27 25.82
C GLY A 452 19.43 -16.13 25.05
N ALA A 453 18.68 -16.43 24.01
CA ALA A 453 17.93 -15.43 23.27
C ALA A 453 16.79 -14.82 24.09
N SER A 454 16.77 -13.52 24.21
CA SER A 454 15.66 -12.78 24.84
C SER A 454 14.51 -12.53 23.85
N ARG A 455 14.82 -12.45 22.55
CA ARG A 455 13.86 -12.25 21.45
C ARG A 455 14.34 -12.95 20.18
N ILE A 456 13.42 -13.59 19.49
CA ILE A 456 13.65 -14.25 18.19
C ILE A 456 12.59 -13.75 17.23
N GLU A 457 13.04 -13.17 16.12
CA GLU A 457 12.16 -12.67 15.06
C GLU A 457 12.50 -13.32 13.73
N ALA A 458 11.48 -13.53 12.89
CA ALA A 458 11.65 -13.93 11.51
C ALA A 458 11.23 -12.79 10.57
N ARG A 459 11.96 -12.60 9.47
CA ARG A 459 11.49 -11.84 8.32
C ARG A 459 11.19 -12.82 7.19
N LEU A 460 9.92 -12.86 6.80
CA LEU A 460 9.43 -13.63 5.68
C LEU A 460 9.09 -12.67 4.54
N ILE A 461 9.81 -12.73 3.42
CA ILE A 461 9.49 -11.96 2.22
C ILE A 461 8.85 -12.90 1.22
N THR A 462 7.59 -12.63 0.87
CA THR A 462 6.85 -13.37 -0.14
C THR A 462 6.26 -12.41 -1.16
N THR A 463 6.33 -12.79 -2.43
CA THR A 463 5.73 -12.04 -3.53
C THR A 463 5.21 -13.01 -4.58
N GLY A 464 3.93 -12.88 -4.91
CA GLY A 464 3.29 -13.71 -5.92
C GLY A 464 3.49 -13.16 -7.32
N HIS A 465 3.79 -14.02 -8.28
CA HIS A 465 4.10 -13.63 -9.64
C HIS A 465 3.47 -14.54 -10.66
N SER A 466 3.33 -14.00 -11.88
CA SER A 466 2.73 -14.66 -13.02
C SER A 466 1.21 -14.79 -12.91
N PHE A 467 0.59 -14.53 -14.02
CA PHE A 467 -0.79 -14.90 -14.31
C PHE A 467 -0.76 -15.83 -15.53
N GLY A 468 -1.79 -16.46 -15.85
CA GLY A 468 -1.87 -17.46 -16.90
C GLY A 468 -2.45 -18.73 -16.32
N ASN A 469 -3.04 -18.56 -15.16
CA ASN A 469 -3.77 -19.57 -14.42
C ASN A 469 -5.21 -19.14 -14.21
N THR A 470 -6.01 -20.06 -13.73
CA THR A 470 -7.36 -19.78 -13.27
C THR A 470 -7.32 -18.73 -12.18
N TYR A 471 -8.00 -17.59 -12.38
CA TYR A 471 -8.11 -16.47 -11.43
C TYR A 471 -6.87 -15.60 -11.21
N ASN A 472 -5.82 -15.72 -12.02
CA ASN A 472 -4.58 -14.94 -11.87
C ASN A 472 -3.91 -15.03 -10.48
N CYS A 473 -4.04 -16.14 -9.79
CA CYS A 473 -3.28 -16.41 -8.58
C CYS A 473 -1.86 -16.92 -8.97
N ALA A 474 -0.79 -16.53 -8.38
CA ALA A 474 -0.50 -15.92 -7.10
C ALA A 474 -0.42 -14.37 -7.09
N GLU A 475 -0.34 -13.70 -8.23
CA GLU A 475 -0.12 -12.25 -8.28
C GLU A 475 -1.33 -11.47 -7.78
N PHE A 476 -2.54 -11.81 -8.27
CA PHE A 476 -3.78 -11.07 -8.00
C PHE A 476 -4.76 -11.81 -7.09
N CYS A 477 -4.31 -12.80 -6.33
CA CYS A 477 -5.11 -13.45 -5.31
C CYS A 477 -4.55 -13.19 -3.92
N MET A 478 -5.42 -13.07 -2.94
CA MET A 478 -5.01 -13.06 -1.54
C MET A 478 -4.58 -14.46 -1.12
N MET A 479 -3.27 -14.66 -0.95
CA MET A 479 -2.71 -15.92 -0.51
C MET A 479 -2.08 -15.76 0.86
N ARG A 480 -2.41 -16.69 1.77
CA ARG A 480 -1.89 -16.74 3.12
C ARG A 480 -0.60 -17.55 3.14
N GLN A 481 0.39 -17.04 3.83
CA GLN A 481 1.68 -17.69 4.04
C GLN A 481 1.71 -18.23 5.48
N ASP A 482 1.77 -19.52 5.63
CA ASP A 482 1.71 -20.21 6.92
C ASP A 482 3.10 -20.74 7.30
N LEU A 483 3.70 -20.18 8.34
CA LEU A 483 4.94 -20.66 8.95
C LEU A 483 4.62 -21.40 10.22
N TYR A 484 4.93 -22.69 10.29
CA TYR A 484 4.82 -23.50 11.49
C TYR A 484 6.18 -23.61 12.16
N VAL A 485 6.25 -23.31 13.44
CA VAL A 485 7.43 -23.50 14.29
C VAL A 485 7.05 -24.39 15.46
N ASN A 486 7.64 -25.57 15.53
CA ASN A 486 7.30 -26.59 16.53
C ASN A 486 5.80 -26.91 16.58
N GLY A 487 5.12 -26.84 15.44
CA GLY A 487 3.68 -27.05 15.30
C GLY A 487 2.80 -25.84 15.67
N THR A 488 3.39 -24.74 16.09
CA THR A 488 2.66 -23.48 16.29
C THR A 488 2.58 -22.71 14.97
N LEU A 489 1.37 -22.35 14.57
CA LEU A 489 1.09 -21.63 13.33
C LEU A 489 1.29 -20.12 13.50
N HIS A 490 2.04 -19.54 12.57
CA HIS A 490 2.18 -18.10 12.35
C HIS A 490 1.74 -17.80 10.92
N SER A 491 0.59 -17.18 10.77
CA SER A 491 0.04 -16.85 9.43
C SER A 491 0.33 -15.41 9.07
N VAL A 492 0.68 -15.18 7.82
CA VAL A 492 0.90 -13.86 7.24
C VAL A 492 0.06 -13.73 5.97
N LEU A 493 -0.58 -12.57 5.79
CA LEU A 493 -1.28 -12.22 4.56
C LEU A 493 -0.56 -11.03 3.91
N PRO A 494 0.33 -11.29 2.91
CA PRO A 494 1.18 -10.24 2.33
C PRO A 494 0.45 -9.33 1.32
N TRP A 495 -0.87 -9.38 1.26
CA TRP A 495 -1.67 -8.66 0.29
C TRP A 495 -1.49 -7.14 0.37
N ARG A 496 -1.21 -6.51 -0.78
CA ARG A 496 -1.04 -5.07 -0.93
C ARG A 496 -2.24 -4.49 -1.70
N ASN A 497 -3.08 -3.72 -1.02
CA ASN A 497 -4.19 -2.99 -1.63
C ASN A 497 -3.93 -1.49 -1.76
N ASP A 498 -2.71 -1.06 -1.42
CA ASP A 498 -2.25 0.31 -1.39
C ASP A 498 -1.38 0.70 -2.59
N CYS A 499 -1.25 -0.14 -3.61
CA CYS A 499 -0.40 0.13 -4.77
C CYS A 499 -0.73 1.47 -5.46
N ARG A 500 -1.99 1.88 -5.46
CA ARG A 500 -2.44 3.20 -5.94
C ARG A 500 -1.83 4.39 -5.20
N GLN A 501 -1.36 4.20 -3.98
CA GLN A 501 -0.75 5.25 -3.15
C GLN A 501 0.76 5.37 -3.40
N ASN A 502 1.31 4.57 -4.31
CA ASN A 502 2.74 4.60 -4.61
C ASN A 502 3.16 6.01 -5.08
N PRO A 503 4.13 6.67 -4.41
CA PRO A 503 4.64 7.97 -4.84
C PRO A 503 5.40 7.91 -6.17
N VAL A 504 5.84 6.73 -6.61
CA VAL A 504 6.26 6.47 -8.00
C VAL A 504 4.98 6.36 -8.83
N SER A 505 4.35 7.49 -9.06
CA SER A 505 3.04 7.59 -9.68
C SER A 505 3.13 8.02 -11.14
N ASP A 506 2.01 7.86 -11.82
CA ASP A 506 1.83 7.95 -13.27
C ASP A 506 2.66 6.90 -14.02
N GLN A 507 2.78 5.70 -13.41
CA GLN A 507 3.31 4.54 -14.12
C GLN A 507 2.31 4.09 -15.19
N TYR A 508 2.80 3.28 -16.12
CA TYR A 508 1.95 2.58 -17.09
C TYR A 508 1.50 1.23 -16.52
N GLY A 509 0.58 0.56 -17.22
CA GLY A 509 0.14 -0.78 -16.87
C GLY A 509 -0.75 -0.86 -15.64
N THR A 510 -0.83 -2.02 -15.05
CA THR A 510 -1.73 -2.35 -13.94
C THR A 510 -1.14 -1.99 -12.57
N TRP A 511 -0.32 -0.93 -12.47
CA TRP A 511 0.41 -0.58 -11.24
C TRP A 511 -0.48 -0.27 -10.05
N THR A 512 -1.71 0.18 -10.29
CA THR A 512 -2.66 0.54 -9.23
C THR A 512 -3.38 -0.66 -8.64
N TYR A 513 -3.29 -1.84 -9.29
CA TYR A 513 -4.01 -3.03 -8.86
C TYR A 513 -3.39 -3.63 -7.60
N PRO A 514 -4.23 -4.08 -6.65
CA PRO A 514 -3.76 -4.84 -5.50
C PRO A 514 -3.01 -6.10 -5.93
N ARG A 515 -1.97 -6.44 -5.18
CA ARG A 515 -1.11 -7.60 -5.46
C ARG A 515 -0.68 -8.33 -4.20
N ASN A 516 -0.25 -9.55 -4.39
CA ASN A 516 0.22 -10.42 -3.32
C ASN A 516 1.69 -10.12 -2.98
N GLY A 517 1.91 -9.32 -1.94
CA GLY A 517 3.21 -9.03 -1.34
C GLY A 517 4.03 -7.91 -1.97
N TRP A 518 3.55 -7.22 -3.01
CA TRP A 518 4.33 -6.20 -3.69
C TRP A 518 3.47 -5.15 -4.42
N CYS A 519 4.08 -4.07 -4.83
CA CYS A 519 3.54 -3.11 -5.79
C CYS A 519 4.61 -2.73 -6.81
N PRO A 520 4.27 -2.47 -8.09
CA PRO A 520 5.23 -1.96 -9.06
C PRO A 520 5.86 -0.64 -8.59
N GLY A 521 7.18 -0.52 -8.72
CA GLY A 521 7.90 0.67 -8.28
C GLY A 521 8.11 0.75 -6.77
N ALA A 522 8.15 -0.40 -6.08
CA ALA A 522 8.35 -0.45 -4.64
C ALA A 522 9.26 -1.59 -4.19
N VAL A 523 9.82 -1.44 -3.00
CA VAL A 523 10.49 -2.51 -2.26
C VAL A 523 9.42 -3.42 -1.63
N ALA A 524 9.62 -4.72 -1.73
CA ALA A 524 8.86 -5.73 -0.99
C ALA A 524 9.60 -6.02 0.32
N VAL A 525 9.11 -5.47 1.40
CA VAL A 525 9.80 -5.48 2.70
C VAL A 525 9.61 -6.77 3.48
N GLY A 526 8.53 -7.51 3.19
CA GLY A 526 8.17 -8.74 3.88
C GLY A 526 7.43 -8.51 5.19
N SER A 527 7.17 -9.58 5.89
CA SER A 527 6.45 -9.61 7.17
C SER A 527 7.39 -10.02 8.31
N GLY A 528 7.33 -9.31 9.43
CA GLY A 528 7.96 -9.69 10.66
C GLY A 528 7.09 -10.68 11.45
N ILE A 529 7.70 -11.72 11.99
CA ILE A 529 7.04 -12.73 12.81
C ILE A 529 7.80 -12.85 14.13
N ASP A 530 7.13 -12.59 15.25
CA ASP A 530 7.70 -12.84 16.57
C ASP A 530 7.63 -14.34 16.89
N LEU A 531 8.78 -14.96 16.99
CA LEU A 531 8.94 -16.37 17.35
C LEU A 531 9.33 -16.56 18.82
N THR A 532 9.41 -15.48 19.60
CA THR A 532 9.73 -15.55 21.03
C THR A 532 8.67 -16.37 21.77
N GLY A 533 9.12 -17.43 22.42
CA GLY A 533 8.23 -18.36 23.13
C GLY A 533 7.64 -19.50 22.28
N THR A 534 7.81 -19.49 20.95
CA THR A 534 7.48 -20.64 20.10
C THR A 534 8.71 -21.38 19.62
N ALA A 535 9.79 -20.67 19.33
CA ALA A 535 11.08 -21.24 19.03
C ALA A 535 11.83 -21.56 20.33
N LEU A 536 12.39 -22.76 20.43
CA LEU A 536 13.12 -23.24 21.60
C LEU A 536 14.58 -22.75 21.55
N GLU A 537 14.99 -22.03 22.57
CA GLU A 537 16.37 -21.62 22.72
C GLU A 537 17.29 -22.82 22.97
N GLY A 538 18.44 -22.83 22.32
CA GLY A 538 19.48 -23.84 22.51
C GLY A 538 19.09 -25.25 22.08
N GLY A 539 18.06 -25.38 21.24
CA GLY A 539 17.57 -26.65 20.74
C GLY A 539 17.23 -26.64 19.26
N ASP A 540 16.95 -27.82 18.73
CA ASP A 540 16.45 -27.98 17.38
C ASP A 540 14.98 -27.59 17.33
N ASN A 541 14.61 -26.81 16.31
CA ASN A 541 13.25 -26.38 16.06
C ASN A 541 12.81 -26.88 14.70
N LEU A 542 11.63 -27.48 14.64
CA LEU A 542 11.02 -27.92 13.40
C LEU A 542 10.30 -26.71 12.74
N PHE A 543 10.75 -26.35 11.56
CA PHE A 543 10.12 -25.35 10.71
C PHE A 543 9.41 -26.05 9.56
N ASP A 544 8.22 -25.59 9.25
CA ASP A 544 7.42 -26.02 8.13
C ASP A 544 6.73 -24.80 7.51
N PHE A 545 6.58 -24.78 6.19
CA PHE A 545 6.04 -23.64 5.45
C PHE A 545 5.00 -24.08 4.44
N ASP A 546 3.85 -23.41 4.41
CA ASP A 546 2.79 -23.71 3.47
C ASP A 546 2.21 -22.41 2.87
N ILE A 547 1.60 -22.53 1.70
CA ILE A 547 0.89 -21.46 0.99
C ILE A 547 -0.57 -21.87 0.85
N ARG A 548 -1.45 -21.02 1.37
CA ARG A 548 -2.89 -21.27 1.38
C ARG A 548 -3.67 -20.12 0.75
N MET A 549 -4.91 -20.37 0.38
CA MET A 549 -5.86 -19.30 0.14
C MET A 549 -6.07 -18.49 1.43
N TYR A 550 -6.55 -17.26 1.31
CA TYR A 550 -6.74 -16.36 2.46
C TYR A 550 -7.60 -16.96 3.59
N ASP A 551 -8.56 -17.81 3.26
CA ASP A 551 -9.45 -18.51 4.21
C ASP A 551 -8.82 -19.79 4.82
N GLY A 552 -7.59 -20.13 4.40
CA GLY A 552 -6.84 -21.31 4.88
C GLY A 552 -7.09 -22.57 4.07
N GLU A 553 -7.95 -22.54 3.06
CA GLU A 553 -8.15 -23.68 2.18
C GLU A 553 -6.93 -23.91 1.27
N VAL A 554 -6.75 -25.15 0.86
CA VAL A 554 -5.69 -25.52 -0.08
C VAL A 554 -6.01 -24.94 -1.45
N TYR A 555 -5.06 -24.19 -2.02
CA TYR A 555 -5.19 -23.72 -3.39
C TYR A 555 -4.92 -24.88 -4.36
N ILE A 556 -5.90 -25.17 -5.18
CA ILE A 556 -5.81 -26.19 -6.22
C ILE A 556 -5.82 -25.49 -7.58
N ASN A 557 -4.73 -25.63 -8.33
CA ASN A 557 -4.62 -25.18 -9.70
C ASN A 557 -4.17 -26.35 -10.57
N THR A 558 -4.99 -26.71 -11.55
CA THR A 558 -4.77 -27.84 -12.47
C THR A 558 -4.34 -27.38 -13.86
N ASP A 559 -3.90 -26.14 -14.01
CA ASP A 559 -3.33 -25.65 -15.26
C ASP A 559 -2.04 -26.41 -15.61
N PRO A 560 -1.62 -26.42 -16.87
CA PRO A 560 -0.34 -26.99 -17.26
C PRO A 560 0.81 -26.39 -16.43
N VAL A 561 1.76 -27.21 -16.00
CA VAL A 561 2.84 -26.83 -15.07
C VAL A 561 3.64 -25.60 -15.53
N ASP A 562 3.81 -25.42 -16.83
CA ASP A 562 4.48 -24.26 -17.44
C ASP A 562 3.65 -22.96 -17.39
N LEU A 563 2.39 -23.06 -17.00
CA LEU A 563 1.49 -21.91 -16.80
C LEU A 563 1.16 -21.67 -15.33
N LEU A 564 1.64 -22.50 -14.41
CA LEU A 564 1.40 -22.30 -12.99
C LEU A 564 2.11 -21.03 -12.49
N PRO A 565 1.46 -20.25 -11.62
CA PRO A 565 2.08 -19.11 -10.98
C PRO A 565 3.06 -19.56 -9.89
N TYR A 566 3.84 -18.63 -9.37
CA TYR A 566 4.79 -18.92 -8.30
C TYR A 566 4.82 -17.81 -7.25
N GLU A 567 5.19 -18.21 -6.04
CA GLU A 567 5.61 -17.33 -4.96
C GLU A 567 7.14 -17.29 -4.89
N ALA A 568 7.70 -16.10 -4.88
CA ALA A 568 9.10 -15.92 -4.53
C ALA A 568 9.19 -15.73 -3.01
N VAL A 569 9.86 -16.64 -2.30
CA VAL A 569 9.89 -16.70 -0.83
C VAL A 569 11.30 -16.66 -0.31
N SER A 570 11.59 -15.86 0.72
CA SER A 570 12.83 -15.91 1.49
C SER A 570 12.56 -15.76 2.99
N LEU A 571 13.42 -16.39 3.81
CA LEU A 571 13.29 -16.41 5.26
C LEU A 571 14.64 -16.18 5.96
N VAL A 572 14.67 -15.27 6.91
CA VAL A 572 15.81 -14.98 7.78
C VAL A 572 15.35 -14.82 9.23
N LEU A 573 16.14 -15.29 10.19
CA LEU A 573 15.89 -15.10 11.62
C LEU A 573 16.87 -14.09 12.21
N PHE A 574 16.38 -13.31 13.16
CA PHE A 574 17.12 -12.36 13.97
C PHE A 574 17.03 -12.78 15.43
N VAL A 575 18.18 -12.90 16.08
CA VAL A 575 18.28 -13.32 17.49
C VAL A 575 18.87 -12.17 18.30
N TYR A 576 18.22 -11.84 19.39
CA TYR A 576 18.64 -10.82 20.35
C TYR A 576 18.82 -11.46 21.73
N ASN A 577 19.96 -11.19 22.42
CA ASN A 577 20.30 -11.75 23.73
C ASN A 577 19.94 -10.83 24.90
#